data_30d99d8f94e94f4c20ba46c8c915decb
#
_entry.id   30d99d8f94e94f4c20ba46c8c915decb
#
_cell.length_a   1.000
_cell.length_b   1.000
_cell.length_c   1.000
_cell.angle_alpha   90.00
_cell.angle_beta   90.00
_cell.angle_gamma   90.00
#
_symmetry.space_group_name_H-M   'P 1'
#
loop_
_entity.id
_entity.type
_entity.pdbx_description
1 polymer ?
#
loop_
_entity_poly.entity_id
_entity_poly.type
_entity_poly.pdbx_seq_one_letter_code
_entity_poly.pdbx_strand_id
1 'polypeptide(L)'
;MTKLSRSSKIVVSKDVVSCDLGGETAMLDMKEGIYYGLNEMGTIIWEYIQEPITLQEIVDKILVEYEVDEETCFRDLVELVEEMSKNGLVKIS
;
A
#
# COMPACT_ATOMS: atom_id res chain seq x y z
N MET A 1 -4.77 -18.45 3.17
CA MET A 1 -5.39 -17.18 3.61
C MET A 1 -4.39 -16.39 4.45
N THR A 2 -4.07 -15.19 4.03
CA THR A 2 -3.09 -14.36 4.72
C THR A 2 -3.78 -13.54 5.79
N LYS A 3 -3.32 -13.68 7.03
CA LYS A 3 -3.80 -12.84 8.12
C LYS A 3 -2.81 -11.71 8.34
N LEU A 4 -3.24 -10.50 8.06
CA LEU A 4 -2.41 -9.33 8.30
C LEU A 4 -2.56 -8.89 9.74
N SER A 5 -1.45 -8.55 10.37
CA SER A 5 -1.41 -8.01 11.72
C SER A 5 -0.73 -6.66 11.68
N ARG A 6 -0.79 -5.95 12.80
CA ARG A 6 -0.14 -4.64 12.89
C ARG A 6 1.37 -4.72 12.73
N SER A 7 1.96 -5.88 12.99
CA SER A 7 3.40 -6.10 12.83
C SER A 7 3.79 -6.66 11.47
N SER A 8 2.84 -6.94 10.59
CA SER A 8 3.15 -7.40 9.24
C SER A 8 3.90 -6.33 8.48
N LYS A 9 4.96 -6.71 7.78
CA LYS A 9 5.76 -5.78 6.97
C LYS A 9 5.31 -5.85 5.53
N ILE A 10 5.20 -4.69 4.91
CA ILE A 10 4.75 -4.56 3.53
C ILE A 10 5.84 -3.87 2.73
N VAL A 11 6.10 -4.36 1.54
CA VAL A 11 7.04 -3.71 0.60
C VAL A 11 6.56 -3.95 -0.83
N VAL A 12 6.84 -3.01 -1.71
CA VAL A 12 6.45 -3.15 -3.12
C VAL A 12 7.17 -4.32 -3.77
N SER A 13 6.51 -4.97 -4.71
CA SER A 13 7.10 -6.06 -5.48
C SER A 13 8.11 -5.51 -6.48
N LYS A 14 9.14 -6.32 -6.79
CA LYS A 14 10.21 -5.91 -7.70
C LYS A 14 9.74 -5.74 -9.15
N ASP A 15 8.66 -6.42 -9.52
CA ASP A 15 8.19 -6.43 -10.91
C ASP A 15 7.18 -5.34 -11.21
N VAL A 16 7.03 -4.37 -10.29
CA VAL A 16 6.08 -3.26 -10.45
C VAL A 16 6.83 -1.98 -10.67
N VAL A 17 6.48 -1.27 -11.75
CA VAL A 17 6.98 0.08 -12.02
C VAL A 17 5.86 1.06 -11.74
N SER A 18 6.19 2.19 -11.18
CA SER A 18 5.16 3.19 -10.89
C SER A 18 5.56 4.55 -11.44
N CYS A 19 4.54 5.36 -11.71
CA CYS A 19 4.71 6.71 -12.22
C CYS A 19 3.75 7.62 -11.47
N ASP A 20 4.27 8.74 -10.97
CA ASP A 20 3.47 9.73 -10.27
C ASP A 20 2.83 10.68 -11.29
N LEU A 21 1.51 10.79 -11.21
CA LEU A 21 0.73 11.61 -12.12
C LEU A 21 0.17 12.87 -11.44
N GLY A 22 0.88 13.39 -10.45
CA GLY A 22 0.44 14.61 -9.77
C GLY A 22 -0.62 14.37 -8.70
N GLY A 23 -0.34 13.47 -7.77
CA GLY A 23 -1.26 13.13 -6.68
C GLY A 23 -1.93 11.79 -6.86
N GLU A 24 -1.76 11.19 -8.05
CA GLU A 24 -2.21 9.84 -8.33
C GLU A 24 -1.03 9.02 -8.81
N THR A 25 -1.10 7.72 -8.67
CA THR A 25 -0.03 6.82 -9.10
C THR A 25 -0.58 5.82 -10.11
N ALA A 26 0.11 5.70 -11.23
CA ALA A 26 -0.14 4.63 -12.19
C ALA A 26 0.95 3.57 -11.98
N MET A 27 0.55 2.33 -11.89
CA MET A 27 1.47 1.21 -11.70
C MET A 27 1.33 0.23 -12.82
N LEU A 28 2.46 -0.31 -13.28
CA LEU A 28 2.46 -1.36 -14.29
C LEU A 28 3.09 -2.60 -13.69
N ASP A 29 2.33 -3.68 -13.66
CA ASP A 29 2.86 -4.99 -13.32
C ASP A 29 3.57 -5.52 -14.57
N MET A 30 4.90 -5.53 -14.53
CA MET A 30 5.71 -5.93 -15.67
C MET A 30 5.54 -7.41 -16.03
N LYS A 31 5.16 -8.21 -15.06
CA LYS A 31 5.02 -9.65 -15.25
C LYS A 31 3.73 -10.00 -16.00
N GLU A 32 2.63 -9.33 -15.63
CA GLU A 32 1.32 -9.60 -16.23
C GLU A 32 0.92 -8.57 -17.28
N GLY A 33 1.63 -7.45 -17.35
CA GLY A 33 1.30 -6.39 -18.28
C GLY A 33 0.02 -5.64 -17.95
N ILE A 34 -0.35 -5.60 -16.68
CA ILE A 34 -1.60 -4.98 -16.23
C ILE A 34 -1.30 -3.65 -15.56
N TYR A 35 -2.12 -2.64 -15.88
CA TYR A 35 -2.03 -1.32 -15.27
C TYR A 35 -2.99 -1.20 -14.10
N TYR A 36 -2.55 -0.52 -13.06
CA TYR A 36 -3.36 -0.21 -11.90
C TYR A 36 -3.24 1.27 -11.59
N GLY A 37 -4.29 1.83 -10.98
CA GLY A 37 -4.26 3.22 -10.54
C GLY A 37 -4.51 3.32 -9.05
N LEU A 38 -3.82 4.24 -8.40
CA LEU A 38 -4.03 4.56 -6.99
C LEU A 38 -4.51 5.99 -6.88
N ASN A 39 -5.50 6.21 -6.02
CA ASN A 39 -5.96 7.55 -5.70
C ASN A 39 -4.93 8.24 -4.79
N GLU A 40 -5.26 9.44 -4.32
CA GLU A 40 -4.35 10.24 -3.49
C GLU A 40 -3.86 9.48 -2.25
N MET A 41 -4.77 8.88 -1.50
CA MET A 41 -4.40 8.14 -0.29
C MET A 41 -3.56 6.91 -0.63
N GLY A 42 -3.95 6.17 -1.66
CA GLY A 42 -3.17 5.02 -2.13
C GLY A 42 -1.77 5.41 -2.56
N THR A 43 -1.62 6.58 -3.19
CA THR A 43 -0.32 7.10 -3.60
C THR A 43 0.57 7.36 -2.39
N ILE A 44 0.02 7.95 -1.33
CA ILE A 44 0.77 8.21 -0.09
C ILE A 44 1.25 6.89 0.52
N ILE A 45 0.36 5.91 0.60
CA ILE A 45 0.70 4.60 1.14
C ILE A 45 1.76 3.92 0.27
N TRP A 46 1.63 4.03 -1.05
CA TRP A 46 2.60 3.45 -1.98
C TRP A 46 4.01 4.00 -1.75
N GLU A 47 4.11 5.29 -1.44
CA GLU A 47 5.40 5.90 -1.12
C GLU A 47 6.00 5.33 0.16
N TYR A 48 5.17 5.07 1.17
CA TYR A 48 5.65 4.51 2.45
C TYR A 48 6.19 3.10 2.29
N ILE A 49 5.62 2.30 1.38
CA ILE A 49 5.98 0.89 1.24
C ILE A 49 7.12 0.65 0.24
N GLN A 50 7.80 1.69 -0.22
CA GLN A 50 8.99 1.53 -1.06
C GLN A 50 10.09 0.80 -0.32
N GLU A 51 10.11 0.89 1.01
CA GLU A 51 10.97 0.09 1.88
C GLU A 51 10.06 -0.69 2.82
N PRO A 52 10.53 -1.85 3.33
CA PRO A 52 9.70 -2.65 4.25
C PRO A 52 9.26 -1.83 5.46
N ILE A 53 7.97 -1.83 5.72
CA ILE A 53 7.37 -1.05 6.79
C ILE A 53 6.19 -1.83 7.36
N THR A 54 5.96 -1.74 8.67
CA THR A 54 4.83 -2.43 9.29
C THR A 54 3.53 -1.67 9.06
N LEU A 55 2.41 -2.39 9.13
CA LEU A 55 1.10 -1.75 9.01
C LEU A 55 0.91 -0.71 10.11
N GLN A 56 1.36 -1.00 11.35
CA GLN A 56 1.24 -0.06 12.43
C GLN A 56 2.02 1.24 12.15
N GLU A 57 3.21 1.12 11.60
CA GLU A 57 4.00 2.30 11.24
C GLU A 57 3.31 3.15 10.17
N ILE A 58 2.66 2.49 9.19
CA ILE A 58 1.90 3.22 8.17
C ILE A 58 0.73 3.98 8.80
N VAL A 59 -0.02 3.31 9.67
CA VAL A 59 -1.13 3.94 10.39
C VAL A 59 -0.64 5.14 11.18
N ASP A 60 0.47 4.98 11.91
CA ASP A 60 1.02 6.06 12.71
C ASP A 60 1.36 7.28 11.86
N LYS A 61 1.94 7.07 10.68
CA LYS A 61 2.30 8.14 9.76
C LYS A 61 1.05 8.85 9.22
N ILE A 62 0.01 8.09 8.91
CA ILE A 62 -1.25 8.67 8.43
C ILE A 62 -1.90 9.52 9.52
N LEU A 63 -1.91 9.02 10.76
CA LEU A 63 -2.54 9.72 11.87
C LEU A 63 -1.85 11.03 12.23
N VAL A 64 -0.57 11.18 11.90
CA VAL A 64 0.14 12.43 12.10
C VAL A 64 -0.38 13.54 11.17
N GLU A 65 -0.76 13.18 9.96
CA GLU A 65 -1.14 14.16 8.95
C GLU A 65 -2.65 14.30 8.72
N TYR A 66 -3.42 13.28 9.10
CA TYR A 66 -4.85 13.25 8.83
C TYR A 66 -5.64 12.97 10.12
N GLU A 67 -6.76 13.66 10.26
CA GLU A 67 -7.68 13.41 11.37
C GLU A 67 -8.63 12.28 10.98
N VAL A 68 -8.23 11.05 11.25
CA VAL A 68 -9.04 9.87 10.96
C VAL A 68 -9.03 8.97 12.18
N ASP A 69 -10.06 8.13 12.29
CA ASP A 69 -10.15 7.14 13.36
C ASP A 69 -9.12 6.03 13.10
N GLU A 70 -8.36 5.66 14.14
CA GLU A 70 -7.31 4.66 14.00
C GLU A 70 -7.85 3.31 13.51
N GLU A 71 -8.95 2.84 14.07
CA GLU A 71 -9.51 1.55 13.67
C GLU A 71 -9.98 1.55 12.22
N THR A 72 -10.63 2.62 11.81
CA THR A 72 -11.07 2.77 10.42
C THR A 72 -9.87 2.85 9.48
N CYS A 73 -8.85 3.60 9.88
CA CYS A 73 -7.62 3.72 9.10
C CYS A 73 -6.95 2.37 8.92
N PHE A 74 -6.81 1.61 10.00
CA PHE A 74 -6.19 0.29 9.93
C PHE A 74 -6.99 -0.67 9.06
N ARG A 75 -8.32 -0.68 9.21
CA ARG A 75 -9.19 -1.55 8.42
C ARG A 75 -9.08 -1.24 6.93
N ASP A 76 -9.15 0.04 6.58
CA ASP A 76 -9.08 0.45 5.18
C ASP A 76 -7.70 0.14 4.59
N LEU A 77 -6.64 0.31 5.40
CA LEU A 77 -5.28 -0.02 4.98
C LEU A 77 -5.14 -1.52 4.72
N VAL A 78 -5.69 -2.35 5.61
CA VAL A 78 -5.66 -3.81 5.45
C VAL A 78 -6.36 -4.20 4.15
N GLU A 79 -7.52 -3.64 3.87
CA GLU A 79 -8.25 -3.92 2.63
C GLU A 79 -7.42 -3.58 1.39
N LEU A 80 -6.80 -2.41 1.40
CA LEU A 80 -5.96 -1.98 0.28
C LEU A 80 -4.75 -2.90 0.10
N VAL A 81 -4.07 -3.24 1.19
CA VAL A 81 -2.89 -4.10 1.14
C VAL A 81 -3.26 -5.50 0.69
N GLU A 82 -4.38 -6.03 1.17
CA GLU A 82 -4.84 -7.35 0.73
C GLU A 82 -5.11 -7.37 -0.77
N GLU A 83 -5.75 -6.34 -1.27
CA GLU A 83 -6.02 -6.24 -2.70
C GLU A 83 -4.73 -6.11 -3.51
N MET A 84 -3.80 -5.29 -3.05
CA MET A 84 -2.50 -5.17 -3.71
C MET A 84 -1.74 -6.50 -3.69
N SER A 85 -1.79 -7.20 -2.56
CA SER A 85 -1.13 -8.51 -2.44
C SER A 85 -1.75 -9.54 -3.38
N LYS A 86 -3.07 -9.52 -3.49
CA LYS A 86 -3.81 -10.41 -4.38
C LYS A 86 -3.39 -10.22 -5.84
N ASN A 87 -3.07 -9.00 -6.20
CA ASN A 87 -2.64 -8.66 -7.56
C ASN A 87 -1.11 -8.72 -7.74
N GLY A 88 -0.39 -9.17 -6.73
CA GLY A 88 1.06 -9.32 -6.82
C GLY A 88 1.85 -8.02 -6.79
N LEU A 89 1.23 -6.94 -6.30
CA LEU A 89 1.86 -5.62 -6.29
C LEU A 89 2.76 -5.39 -5.08
N VAL A 90 2.54 -6.12 -4.00
CA VAL A 90 3.32 -6.01 -2.77
C VAL A 90 3.68 -7.37 -2.23
N LYS A 91 4.70 -7.39 -1.37
CA LYS A 91 5.09 -8.57 -0.61
C LYS A 91 4.82 -8.30 0.86
N ILE A 92 4.33 -9.34 1.54
CA ILE A 92 4.00 -9.28 2.96
C ILE A 92 4.90 -10.26 3.70
N SER A 93 5.47 -9.81 4.80
CA SER A 93 6.32 -10.69 5.62
C SER A 93 6.09 -10.50 7.12
#